data_2d7a8f04ad0063d31e121c4101f077c4
#
_entry.id   2d7a8f04ad0063d31e121c4101f077c4
#
_cell.length_a   1.000
_cell.length_b   1.000
_cell.length_c   1.000
_cell.angle_alpha   90.00
_cell.angle_beta   90.00
_cell.angle_gamma   90.00
#
_symmetry.space_group_name_H-M   'P 1'
#
loop_
_entity.id
_entity.type
_entity.pdbx_description
1 polymer ?
#
loop_
_entity_poly.entity_id
_entity_poly.type
_entity_poly.pdbx_seq_one_letter_code
_entity_poly.pdbx_strand_id
1 'polypeptide(L)'
;QIEDADGIICIGKFSDEEVEKFMSITKNIVFLDMSFHDYKATTFSLDFEMAVNEALTYLIELGHKEIAFLGGREFLGEENNNVVYEDYRKKAFIKFCEKNEIDYNKYLIEGRYSMESGYQMMNEILEKKQLPTAVFAASDQIAFGAMKAIREHELNIPEDISLIGFDDLEMTRYTAPALTTLHAPAYEMGQYGVNSLFAASNLAIKTTIKVK
;
A
#
# COMPACT_ATOMS: atom_id res chain seq x y z
N GLN A 1 22.53 18.30 6.68
CA GLN A 1 22.04 19.65 6.33
C GLN A 1 21.86 19.68 4.80
N ILE A 2 20.63 20.06 4.34
CA ILE A 2 20.28 20.09 2.90
C ILE A 2 20.27 21.57 2.43
N GLU A 3 21.23 22.37 2.89
CA GLU A 3 21.15 23.84 2.75
C GLU A 3 21.46 24.35 1.33
N ASP A 4 22.10 23.55 0.46
CA ASP A 4 22.55 23.94 -0.89
C ASP A 4 22.17 22.88 -1.96
N ALA A 5 20.98 22.29 -1.88
CA ALA A 5 20.54 21.32 -2.87
C ALA A 5 19.88 22.02 -4.08
N ASP A 6 20.33 21.69 -5.31
CA ASP A 6 19.71 22.14 -6.56
C ASP A 6 18.29 21.57 -6.76
N GLY A 7 18.00 20.46 -6.10
CA GLY A 7 16.68 19.83 -6.09
C GLY A 7 16.58 18.71 -5.07
N ILE A 8 15.35 18.34 -4.69
CA ILE A 8 15.05 17.34 -3.67
C ILE A 8 14.02 16.35 -4.20
N ILE A 9 14.26 15.05 -3.98
CA ILE A 9 13.26 13.99 -4.15
C ILE A 9 12.87 13.49 -2.76
N CYS A 10 11.60 13.63 -2.42
CA CYS A 10 11.01 13.14 -1.17
C CYS A 10 10.24 11.86 -1.45
N ILE A 11 10.54 10.78 -0.73
CA ILE A 11 9.89 9.46 -0.91
C ILE A 11 9.17 9.10 0.39
N GLY A 12 7.87 8.82 0.31
CA GLY A 12 7.04 8.43 1.47
C GLY A 12 6.00 9.48 1.84
N LYS A 13 5.60 9.47 3.11
CA LYS A 13 4.55 10.32 3.64
C LYS A 13 5.12 11.39 4.56
N PHE A 14 4.71 12.63 4.38
CA PHE A 14 5.20 13.80 5.09
C PHE A 14 4.06 14.64 5.64
N SER A 15 4.26 15.25 6.79
CA SER A 15 3.35 16.25 7.34
C SER A 15 3.45 17.57 6.56
N ASP A 16 2.43 18.42 6.69
CA ASP A 16 2.44 19.73 6.05
C ASP A 16 3.66 20.58 6.50
N GLU A 17 4.05 20.50 7.77
CA GLU A 17 5.23 21.18 8.30
C GLU A 17 6.52 20.73 7.62
N GLU A 18 6.69 19.42 7.41
CA GLU A 18 7.86 18.85 6.70
C GLU A 18 7.85 19.28 5.23
N VAL A 19 6.69 19.24 4.57
CA VAL A 19 6.54 19.69 3.18
C VAL A 19 6.91 21.17 3.04
N GLU A 20 6.41 22.05 3.90
CA GLU A 20 6.75 23.47 3.90
C GLU A 20 8.25 23.70 4.14
N LYS A 21 8.84 22.94 5.06
CA LYS A 21 10.28 22.98 5.32
C LYS A 21 11.09 22.62 4.07
N PHE A 22 10.75 21.54 3.38
CA PHE A 22 11.44 21.14 2.14
C PHE A 22 11.25 22.17 1.04
N MET A 23 10.04 22.71 0.87
CA MET A 23 9.74 23.74 -0.13
C MET A 23 10.40 25.09 0.17
N SER A 24 10.81 25.35 1.42
CA SER A 24 11.59 26.53 1.78
C SER A 24 13.06 26.45 1.33
N ILE A 25 13.60 25.24 1.17
CA ILE A 25 14.98 25.00 0.75
C ILE A 25 15.14 25.17 -0.76
N THR A 26 14.23 24.57 -1.54
CA THR A 26 14.25 24.66 -3.00
C THR A 26 12.84 24.57 -3.56
N LYS A 27 12.64 25.21 -4.72
CA LYS A 27 11.39 25.09 -5.49
C LYS A 27 11.42 23.87 -6.44
N ASN A 28 12.60 23.31 -6.64
CA ASN A 28 12.81 22.13 -7.48
C ASN A 28 12.66 20.88 -6.63
N ILE A 29 11.41 20.50 -6.36
CA ILE A 29 11.07 19.39 -5.46
C ILE A 29 10.08 18.43 -6.11
N VAL A 30 10.32 17.14 -5.91
CA VAL A 30 9.46 16.05 -6.37
C VAL A 30 9.11 15.15 -5.19
N PHE A 31 7.81 14.85 -5.05
CA PHE A 31 7.32 13.89 -4.06
C PHE A 31 6.91 12.60 -4.77
N LEU A 32 7.39 11.48 -4.25
CA LEU A 32 7.03 10.14 -4.69
C LEU A 32 6.22 9.44 -3.60
N ASP A 33 5.19 8.72 -4.01
CA ASP A 33 4.24 7.99 -3.15
C ASP A 33 3.39 8.91 -2.25
N MET A 34 3.27 10.18 -2.60
CA MET A 34 2.39 11.14 -1.95
C MET A 34 1.86 12.16 -2.95
N SER A 35 0.63 12.64 -2.74
CA SER A 35 0.05 13.72 -3.53
C SER A 35 -0.55 14.79 -2.62
N PHE A 36 -0.47 16.04 -3.03
CA PHE A 36 -1.00 17.20 -2.32
C PHE A 36 -2.00 17.95 -3.20
N HIS A 37 -3.04 18.50 -2.59
CA HIS A 37 -3.98 19.39 -3.29
C HIS A 37 -3.51 20.84 -3.28
N ASP A 38 -2.91 21.28 -2.20
CA ASP A 38 -2.67 22.70 -1.89
C ASP A 38 -1.27 23.19 -2.25
N TYR A 39 -0.31 22.28 -2.48
CA TYR A 39 1.05 22.64 -2.81
C TYR A 39 1.34 22.61 -4.32
N LYS A 40 2.12 23.59 -4.81
CA LYS A 40 2.66 23.61 -6.18
C LYS A 40 3.94 22.78 -6.24
N ALA A 41 3.81 21.48 -6.09
CA ALA A 41 4.92 20.54 -6.17
C ALA A 41 4.63 19.46 -7.21
N THR A 42 5.68 18.93 -7.81
CA THR A 42 5.57 17.73 -8.67
C THR A 42 5.36 16.52 -7.81
N THR A 43 4.32 15.74 -8.08
CA THR A 43 3.96 14.54 -7.32
C THR A 43 3.69 13.36 -8.22
N PHE A 44 4.19 12.19 -7.83
CA PHE A 44 3.86 10.90 -8.42
C PHE A 44 3.29 9.99 -7.35
N SER A 45 2.07 9.53 -7.53
CA SER A 45 1.38 8.60 -6.64
C SER A 45 0.88 7.39 -7.40
N LEU A 46 0.60 6.30 -6.67
CA LEU A 46 -0.01 5.11 -7.23
C LEU A 46 -1.54 5.24 -7.28
N ASP A 47 -2.17 4.63 -8.28
CA ASP A 47 -3.63 4.50 -8.35
C ASP A 47 -4.08 3.32 -7.48
N PHE A 48 -4.07 3.54 -6.17
CA PHE A 48 -4.48 2.52 -5.20
C PHE A 48 -5.94 2.10 -5.36
N GLU A 49 -6.84 3.03 -5.73
CA GLU A 49 -8.25 2.70 -5.90
C GLU A 49 -8.45 1.73 -7.06
N MET A 50 -7.80 1.99 -8.20
CA MET A 50 -7.87 1.09 -9.35
C MET A 50 -7.26 -0.28 -9.01
N ALA A 51 -6.08 -0.30 -8.40
CA ALA A 51 -5.37 -1.53 -8.07
C ALA A 51 -6.16 -2.43 -7.11
N VAL A 52 -6.70 -1.86 -6.02
CA VAL A 52 -7.50 -2.61 -5.06
C VAL A 52 -8.80 -3.12 -5.70
N ASN A 53 -9.45 -2.30 -6.53
CA ASN A 53 -10.65 -2.74 -7.26
C ASN A 53 -10.34 -3.91 -8.20
N GLU A 54 -9.20 -3.93 -8.88
CA GLU A 54 -8.78 -5.01 -9.76
C GLU A 54 -8.56 -6.30 -8.96
N ALA A 55 -7.80 -6.25 -7.86
CA ALA A 55 -7.55 -7.41 -7.01
C ALA A 55 -8.84 -7.98 -6.40
N LEU A 56 -9.73 -7.12 -5.91
CA LEU A 56 -10.98 -7.57 -5.29
C LEU A 56 -11.98 -8.09 -6.32
N THR A 57 -12.02 -7.51 -7.51
CA THR A 57 -12.83 -8.03 -8.63
C THR A 57 -12.36 -9.43 -9.01
N TYR A 58 -11.05 -9.65 -9.13
CA TYR A 58 -10.47 -10.96 -9.38
C TYR A 58 -10.89 -11.99 -8.32
N LEU A 59 -10.85 -11.64 -7.03
CA LEU A 59 -11.30 -12.52 -5.96
C LEU A 59 -12.81 -12.85 -6.06
N ILE A 60 -13.65 -11.86 -6.40
CA ILE A 60 -15.10 -12.09 -6.58
C ILE A 60 -15.36 -12.99 -7.80
N GLU A 61 -14.64 -12.81 -8.90
CA GLU A 61 -14.75 -13.66 -10.09
C GLU A 61 -14.37 -15.12 -9.81
N LEU A 62 -13.46 -15.36 -8.86
CA LEU A 62 -13.14 -16.67 -8.33
C LEU A 62 -14.18 -17.23 -7.35
N GLY A 63 -15.21 -16.45 -7.00
CA GLY A 63 -16.33 -16.88 -6.14
C GLY A 63 -16.17 -16.51 -4.66
N HIS A 64 -15.13 -15.76 -4.28
CA HIS A 64 -14.93 -15.34 -2.89
C HIS A 64 -15.95 -14.29 -2.47
N LYS A 65 -16.56 -14.49 -1.30
CA LYS A 65 -17.55 -13.56 -0.68
C LYS A 65 -17.12 -13.08 0.70
N GLU A 66 -16.31 -13.86 1.38
CA GLU A 66 -15.74 -13.56 2.69
C GLU A 66 -14.27 -13.19 2.49
N ILE A 67 -14.00 -11.90 2.36
CA ILE A 67 -12.67 -11.37 2.04
C ILE A 67 -12.15 -10.58 3.23
N ALA A 68 -10.95 -10.93 3.72
CA ALA A 68 -10.27 -10.19 4.76
C ALA A 68 -9.36 -9.09 4.18
N PHE A 69 -9.16 -8.03 4.96
CA PHE A 69 -8.15 -7.00 4.72
C PHE A 69 -7.12 -7.01 5.85
N LEU A 70 -5.85 -7.17 5.50
CA LEU A 70 -4.73 -6.98 6.41
C LEU A 70 -3.97 -5.72 5.99
N GLY A 71 -4.05 -4.66 6.79
CA GLY A 71 -3.44 -3.37 6.50
C GLY A 71 -2.35 -2.97 7.48
N GLY A 72 -1.59 -1.95 7.10
CA GLY A 72 -0.66 -1.27 7.99
C GLY A 72 -1.12 0.15 8.27
N ARG A 73 -0.68 0.70 9.40
CA ARG A 73 -0.84 2.11 9.72
C ARG A 73 0.45 2.84 9.39
N GLU A 74 0.33 3.93 8.67
CA GLU A 74 1.41 4.89 8.43
C GLU A 74 1.17 6.14 9.26
N PHE A 75 2.25 6.76 9.71
CA PHE A 75 2.18 7.97 10.52
C PHE A 75 2.88 9.11 9.77
N LEU A 76 2.35 10.33 9.92
CA LEU A 76 2.95 11.54 9.38
C LEU A 76 3.88 12.17 10.42
N GLY A 77 5.05 12.63 9.96
CA GLY A 77 6.01 13.32 10.80
C GLY A 77 6.81 12.38 11.74
N GLU A 78 7.41 12.96 12.77
CA GLU A 78 8.15 12.20 13.78
C GLU A 78 7.22 11.24 14.53
N GLU A 79 7.72 10.06 14.92
CA GLU A 79 6.98 8.97 15.58
C GLU A 79 6.10 9.42 16.78
N ASN A 80 6.38 10.57 17.36
CA ASN A 80 5.67 11.10 18.52
C ASN A 80 4.38 11.90 18.19
N ASN A 81 4.13 12.22 16.94
CA ASN A 81 2.98 13.09 16.58
C ASN A 81 1.66 12.33 16.40
N ASN A 82 1.68 11.00 16.35
CA ASN A 82 0.50 10.10 16.24
C ASN A 82 -0.54 10.50 15.16
N VAL A 83 -0.16 11.30 14.16
CA VAL A 83 -1.05 11.63 13.05
C VAL A 83 -1.03 10.45 12.08
N VAL A 84 -2.12 9.71 12.05
CA VAL A 84 -2.27 8.56 11.17
C VAL A 84 -2.52 9.06 9.75
N TYR A 85 -1.69 8.62 8.80
CA TYR A 85 -1.96 8.82 7.39
C TYR A 85 -3.06 7.85 6.94
N GLU A 86 -4.08 8.36 6.24
CA GLU A 86 -5.16 7.53 5.72
C GLU A 86 -4.64 6.63 4.59
N ASP A 87 -4.63 5.31 4.80
CA ASP A 87 -4.23 4.35 3.76
C ASP A 87 -5.30 4.27 2.67
N TYR A 88 -4.95 4.70 1.47
CA TYR A 88 -5.85 4.68 0.31
C TYR A 88 -6.24 3.25 -0.12
N ARG A 89 -5.43 2.23 0.18
CA ARG A 89 -5.77 0.80 -0.06
C ARG A 89 -6.92 0.36 0.82
N LYS A 90 -6.87 0.70 2.11
CA LYS A 90 -7.97 0.46 3.07
C LYS A 90 -9.25 1.17 2.63
N LYS A 91 -9.13 2.45 2.28
CA LYS A 91 -10.29 3.25 1.82
C LYS A 91 -10.93 2.65 0.57
N ALA A 92 -10.11 2.24 -0.40
CA ALA A 92 -10.59 1.57 -1.61
C ALA A 92 -11.24 0.22 -1.30
N PHE A 93 -10.66 -0.57 -0.40
CA PHE A 93 -11.21 -1.84 0.06
C PHE A 93 -12.61 -1.65 0.68
N ILE A 94 -12.75 -0.72 1.61
CA ILE A 94 -14.04 -0.41 2.26
C ILE A 94 -15.08 0.01 1.22
N LYS A 95 -14.73 0.97 0.35
CA LYS A 95 -15.62 1.47 -0.71
C LYS A 95 -16.07 0.35 -1.66
N PHE A 96 -15.16 -0.55 -2.01
CA PHE A 96 -15.47 -1.71 -2.85
C PHE A 96 -16.42 -2.68 -2.15
N CYS A 97 -16.16 -3.00 -0.88
CA CYS A 97 -16.99 -3.90 -0.10
C CYS A 97 -18.41 -3.35 0.09
N GLU A 98 -18.55 -2.05 0.40
CA GLU A 98 -19.85 -1.39 0.51
C GLU A 98 -20.64 -1.46 -0.80
N LYS A 99 -19.98 -1.21 -1.93
CA LYS A 99 -20.62 -1.28 -3.26
C LYS A 99 -21.08 -2.68 -3.62
N ASN A 100 -20.40 -3.72 -3.14
CA ASN A 100 -20.67 -5.13 -3.46
C ASN A 100 -21.39 -5.88 -2.32
N GLU A 101 -21.87 -5.17 -1.30
CA GLU A 101 -22.62 -5.73 -0.14
C GLU A 101 -21.81 -6.80 0.63
N ILE A 102 -20.47 -6.62 0.73
CA ILE A 102 -19.56 -7.48 1.48
C ILE A 102 -19.37 -6.90 2.89
N ASP A 103 -19.58 -7.71 3.92
CA ASP A 103 -19.33 -7.31 5.31
C ASP A 103 -17.81 -7.36 5.61
N TYR A 104 -17.17 -6.20 5.51
CA TYR A 104 -15.73 -6.06 5.79
C TYR A 104 -15.38 -5.93 7.27
N ASN A 105 -16.34 -5.54 8.13
CA ASN A 105 -16.07 -5.28 9.55
C ASN A 105 -15.55 -6.50 10.29
N LYS A 106 -15.93 -7.68 9.82
CA LYS A 106 -15.59 -8.96 10.43
C LYS A 106 -14.10 -9.29 10.34
N TYR A 107 -13.43 -8.87 9.26
CA TYR A 107 -12.07 -9.31 8.91
C TYR A 107 -11.14 -8.15 8.51
N LEU A 108 -11.46 -6.91 8.87
CA LEU A 108 -10.57 -5.78 8.64
C LEU A 108 -9.68 -5.59 9.85
N ILE A 109 -8.38 -5.82 9.68
CA ILE A 109 -7.39 -5.68 10.75
C ILE A 109 -6.23 -4.82 10.26
N GLU A 110 -5.76 -3.94 11.14
CA GLU A 110 -4.63 -3.06 10.88
C GLU A 110 -3.56 -3.20 11.95
N GLY A 111 -2.33 -3.33 11.51
CA GLY A 111 -1.14 -3.38 12.34
C GLY A 111 -0.03 -2.49 11.77
N ARG A 112 1.16 -3.06 11.57
CA ARG A 112 2.30 -2.42 10.93
C ARG A 112 2.60 -3.06 9.58
N TYR A 113 3.30 -2.33 8.70
CA TYR A 113 3.82 -2.87 7.44
C TYR A 113 5.06 -3.74 7.69
N SER A 114 4.85 -4.92 8.27
CA SER A 114 5.92 -5.89 8.55
C SER A 114 5.42 -7.32 8.52
N MET A 115 6.32 -8.28 8.30
CA MET A 115 6.02 -9.72 8.35
C MET A 115 5.50 -10.15 9.72
N GLU A 116 6.10 -9.62 10.80
CA GLU A 116 5.69 -9.89 12.18
C GLU A 116 4.22 -9.50 12.40
N SER A 117 3.85 -8.29 11.97
CA SER A 117 2.47 -7.80 12.09
C SER A 117 1.50 -8.58 11.22
N GLY A 118 1.90 -8.94 9.99
CA GLY A 118 1.10 -9.79 9.11
C GLY A 118 0.79 -11.16 9.74
N TYR A 119 1.80 -11.75 10.38
CA TYR A 119 1.66 -13.01 11.13
C TYR A 119 0.67 -12.87 12.30
N GLN A 120 0.79 -11.81 13.10
CA GLN A 120 -0.10 -11.57 14.24
C GLN A 120 -1.54 -11.32 13.80
N MET A 121 -1.75 -10.45 12.79
CA MET A 121 -3.07 -10.14 12.24
C MET A 121 -3.75 -11.38 11.66
N MET A 122 -3.01 -12.22 10.96
CA MET A 122 -3.58 -13.44 10.38
C MET A 122 -3.95 -14.46 11.49
N ASN A 123 -3.13 -14.62 12.51
CA ASN A 123 -3.50 -15.47 13.66
C ASN A 123 -4.79 -15.00 14.33
N GLU A 124 -4.98 -13.68 14.51
CA GLU A 124 -6.24 -13.13 15.04
C GLU A 124 -7.46 -13.52 14.17
N ILE A 125 -7.28 -13.56 12.83
CA ILE A 125 -8.34 -14.03 11.92
C ILE A 125 -8.57 -15.53 12.09
N LEU A 126 -7.50 -16.33 12.18
CA LEU A 126 -7.59 -17.80 12.24
C LEU A 126 -8.20 -18.31 13.58
N GLU A 127 -8.21 -17.49 14.62
CA GLU A 127 -8.92 -17.79 15.87
C GLU A 127 -10.44 -17.57 15.79
N LYS A 128 -10.96 -16.97 14.71
CA LYS A 128 -12.40 -16.72 14.57
C LYS A 128 -13.14 -18.01 14.22
N LYS A 129 -14.41 -18.10 14.65
CA LYS A 129 -15.27 -19.27 14.37
C LYS A 129 -15.55 -19.52 12.89
N GLN A 130 -15.54 -18.47 12.10
CA GLN A 130 -15.72 -18.52 10.66
C GLN A 130 -14.54 -17.80 10.02
N LEU A 131 -13.90 -18.46 9.07
CA LEU A 131 -12.74 -17.92 8.37
C LEU A 131 -13.15 -17.23 7.07
N PRO A 132 -12.38 -16.23 6.63
CA PRO A 132 -12.52 -15.71 5.27
C PRO A 132 -12.01 -16.76 4.27
N THR A 133 -12.51 -16.71 3.05
CA THR A 133 -12.03 -17.57 1.96
C THR A 133 -10.91 -16.92 1.16
N ALA A 134 -10.73 -15.61 1.32
CA ALA A 134 -9.63 -14.86 0.71
C ALA A 134 -9.13 -13.75 1.63
N VAL A 135 -7.87 -13.36 1.43
CA VAL A 135 -7.20 -12.27 2.12
C VAL A 135 -6.55 -11.35 1.10
N PHE A 136 -6.85 -10.06 1.21
CA PHE A 136 -6.09 -9.00 0.57
C PHE A 136 -5.15 -8.36 1.59
N ALA A 137 -3.86 -8.55 1.42
CA ALA A 137 -2.81 -7.96 2.24
C ALA A 137 -2.29 -6.67 1.56
N ALA A 138 -2.27 -5.56 2.30
CA ALA A 138 -1.89 -4.24 1.77
C ALA A 138 -0.39 -4.11 1.43
N SER A 139 0.43 -5.12 1.71
CA SER A 139 1.80 -5.26 1.21
C SER A 139 2.24 -6.72 1.20
N ASP A 140 3.26 -7.03 0.39
CA ASP A 140 3.85 -8.37 0.35
C ASP A 140 4.49 -8.77 1.67
N GLN A 141 5.04 -7.82 2.44
CA GLN A 141 5.58 -8.12 3.77
C GLN A 141 4.48 -8.61 4.72
N ILE A 142 3.32 -7.97 4.72
CA ILE A 142 2.15 -8.44 5.48
C ILE A 142 1.73 -9.82 4.97
N ALA A 143 1.68 -10.01 3.65
CA ALA A 143 1.30 -11.28 3.04
C ALA A 143 2.25 -12.43 3.45
N PHE A 144 3.56 -12.21 3.47
CA PHE A 144 4.53 -13.23 3.91
C PHE A 144 4.29 -13.67 5.35
N GLY A 145 3.97 -12.72 6.24
CA GLY A 145 3.59 -13.03 7.63
C GLY A 145 2.29 -13.85 7.69
N ALA A 146 1.29 -13.46 6.90
CA ALA A 146 0.02 -14.20 6.81
C ALA A 146 0.22 -15.62 6.26
N MET A 147 1.04 -15.81 5.22
CA MET A 147 1.38 -17.15 4.69
C MET A 147 1.96 -18.06 5.77
N LYS A 148 2.84 -17.52 6.63
CA LYS A 148 3.42 -18.27 7.72
C LYS A 148 2.34 -18.73 8.72
N ALA A 149 1.45 -17.82 9.12
CA ALA A 149 0.36 -18.14 10.06
C ALA A 149 -0.60 -19.18 9.48
N ILE A 150 -1.03 -19.03 8.22
CA ILE A 150 -1.92 -19.97 7.51
C ILE A 150 -1.30 -21.38 7.51
N ARG A 151 -0.02 -21.51 7.17
CA ARG A 151 0.68 -22.77 7.15
C ARG A 151 0.83 -23.42 8.52
N GLU A 152 1.09 -22.63 9.56
CA GLU A 152 1.19 -23.14 10.94
C GLU A 152 -0.14 -23.64 11.50
N HIS A 153 -1.27 -23.18 10.92
CA HIS A 153 -2.61 -23.72 11.19
C HIS A 153 -3.00 -24.87 10.26
N GLU A 154 -2.02 -25.44 9.53
CA GLU A 154 -2.21 -26.57 8.61
C GLU A 154 -3.22 -26.29 7.47
N LEU A 155 -3.41 -25.02 7.11
CA LEU A 155 -4.23 -24.55 6.00
C LEU A 155 -3.37 -24.33 4.75
N ASN A 156 -3.99 -24.53 3.59
CA ASN A 156 -3.33 -24.43 2.28
C ASN A 156 -3.74 -23.15 1.56
N ILE A 157 -2.78 -22.61 0.81
CA ILE A 157 -2.98 -21.51 -0.12
C ILE A 157 -2.80 -22.07 -1.54
N PRO A 158 -3.77 -21.90 -2.44
CA PRO A 158 -5.03 -21.16 -2.30
C PRO A 158 -6.23 -21.99 -1.84
N GLU A 159 -6.10 -23.32 -1.60
CA GLU A 159 -7.20 -24.28 -1.48
C GLU A 159 -8.15 -23.97 -0.33
N ASP A 160 -7.62 -23.53 0.83
CA ASP A 160 -8.41 -23.18 2.00
C ASP A 160 -8.62 -21.67 2.10
N ILE A 161 -7.57 -20.87 1.81
CA ILE A 161 -7.58 -19.41 1.85
C ILE A 161 -6.75 -18.87 0.68
N SER A 162 -7.37 -18.13 -0.24
CA SER A 162 -6.66 -17.38 -1.27
C SER A 162 -5.98 -16.15 -0.67
N LEU A 163 -4.79 -15.78 -1.16
CA LEU A 163 -4.03 -14.63 -0.67
C LEU A 163 -3.52 -13.78 -1.83
N ILE A 164 -3.76 -12.47 -1.75
CA ILE A 164 -3.18 -11.47 -2.66
C ILE A 164 -2.39 -10.47 -1.86
N GLY A 165 -1.15 -10.18 -2.29
CA GLY A 165 -0.28 -9.14 -1.77
C GLY A 165 -0.32 -7.84 -2.59
N PHE A 166 0.61 -6.96 -2.28
CA PHE A 166 0.83 -5.68 -2.95
C PHE A 166 2.32 -5.35 -2.90
N ASP A 167 2.92 -4.87 -3.97
CA ASP A 167 4.26 -4.34 -4.25
C ASP A 167 5.01 -5.14 -5.32
N ASP A 168 4.80 -6.45 -5.48
CA ASP A 168 5.57 -7.40 -6.32
C ASP A 168 7.06 -7.44 -5.93
N LEU A 169 7.32 -7.63 -4.63
CA LEU A 169 8.68 -7.84 -4.15
C LEU A 169 9.28 -9.13 -4.74
N GLU A 170 10.58 -9.14 -4.98
CA GLU A 170 11.28 -10.30 -5.57
C GLU A 170 10.99 -11.61 -4.82
N MET A 171 10.86 -11.56 -3.50
CA MET A 171 10.57 -12.69 -2.64
C MET A 171 9.26 -13.43 -3.00
N THR A 172 8.28 -12.75 -3.60
CA THR A 172 6.97 -13.34 -3.95
C THR A 172 7.09 -14.57 -4.84
N ARG A 173 8.11 -14.61 -5.68
CA ARG A 173 8.40 -15.70 -6.63
C ARG A 173 9.06 -16.91 -5.96
N TYR A 174 9.62 -16.72 -4.76
CA TYR A 174 10.35 -17.76 -4.01
C TYR A 174 9.56 -18.33 -2.84
N THR A 175 8.33 -17.86 -2.61
CA THR A 175 7.41 -18.46 -1.65
C THR A 175 6.79 -19.75 -2.22
N ALA A 176 6.26 -20.60 -1.35
CA ALA A 176 5.58 -21.83 -1.75
C ALA A 176 4.19 -21.89 -1.06
N PRO A 177 3.10 -21.68 -1.83
CA PRO A 177 3.08 -21.31 -3.26
C PRO A 177 3.67 -19.93 -3.54
N ALA A 178 3.96 -19.61 -4.80
CA ALA A 178 4.32 -18.24 -5.20
C ALA A 178 3.15 -17.29 -4.88
N LEU A 179 3.46 -16.14 -4.29
CA LEU A 179 2.44 -15.17 -3.89
C LEU A 179 1.88 -14.42 -5.10
N THR A 180 0.57 -14.45 -5.27
CA THR A 180 -0.14 -13.53 -6.18
C THR A 180 -0.09 -12.13 -5.59
N THR A 181 0.35 -11.14 -6.36
CA THR A 181 0.55 -9.77 -5.88
C THR A 181 0.29 -8.75 -6.98
N LEU A 182 -0.02 -7.52 -6.58
CA LEU A 182 -0.10 -6.36 -7.48
C LEU A 182 1.27 -5.73 -7.63
N HIS A 183 1.68 -5.49 -8.89
CA HIS A 183 2.97 -4.86 -9.20
C HIS A 183 2.91 -3.33 -9.04
N ALA A 184 3.57 -2.80 -8.02
CA ALA A 184 3.81 -1.37 -7.86
C ALA A 184 5.05 -0.95 -8.67
N PRO A 185 4.94 -0.09 -9.70
CA PRO A 185 6.04 0.27 -10.59
C PRO A 185 7.00 1.28 -9.93
N ALA A 186 7.66 0.85 -8.83
CA ALA A 186 8.54 1.70 -8.02
C ALA A 186 9.76 2.21 -8.80
N TYR A 187 10.30 1.38 -9.70
CA TYR A 187 11.44 1.76 -10.53
C TYR A 187 11.07 2.88 -11.51
N GLU A 188 9.96 2.73 -12.23
CA GLU A 188 9.42 3.73 -13.16
C GLU A 188 9.07 5.04 -12.42
N MET A 189 8.49 4.93 -11.23
CA MET A 189 8.24 6.08 -10.36
C MET A 189 9.51 6.86 -10.04
N GLY A 190 10.57 6.14 -9.68
CA GLY A 190 11.89 6.73 -9.45
C GLY A 190 12.45 7.43 -10.69
N GLN A 191 12.35 6.78 -11.86
CA GLN A 191 12.78 7.38 -13.14
C GLN A 191 11.99 8.65 -13.47
N TYR A 192 10.67 8.65 -13.31
CA TYR A 192 9.83 9.82 -13.53
C TYR A 192 10.19 10.95 -12.56
N GLY A 193 10.46 10.62 -11.29
CA GLY A 193 10.89 11.57 -10.29
C GLY A 193 12.19 12.27 -10.67
N VAL A 194 13.22 11.51 -11.02
CA VAL A 194 14.52 12.04 -11.46
C VAL A 194 14.38 12.88 -12.74
N ASN A 195 13.70 12.35 -13.76
CA ASN A 195 13.50 13.06 -15.01
C ASN A 195 12.76 14.41 -14.81
N SER A 196 11.77 14.43 -13.92
CA SER A 196 11.03 15.64 -13.59
C SER A 196 11.87 16.67 -12.84
N LEU A 197 12.78 16.21 -11.98
CA LEU A 197 13.70 17.09 -11.25
C LEU A 197 14.65 17.84 -12.21
N PHE A 198 15.11 17.18 -13.26
CA PHE A 198 16.01 17.76 -14.27
C PHE A 198 15.28 18.39 -15.46
N ALA A 199 13.95 18.27 -15.54
CA ALA A 199 13.18 18.93 -16.58
C ALA A 199 13.19 20.45 -16.38
N ALA A 200 13.51 21.20 -17.44
CA ALA A 200 13.60 22.66 -17.41
C ALA A 200 12.21 23.36 -17.31
N SER A 201 11.18 22.70 -16.82
CA SER A 201 9.83 23.24 -16.72
C SER A 201 9.53 23.70 -15.29
N ASN A 202 9.09 24.95 -15.14
CA ASN A 202 8.58 25.50 -13.88
C ASN A 202 7.13 25.05 -13.58
N LEU A 203 6.63 24.00 -14.26
CA LEU A 203 5.29 23.48 -14.11
C LEU A 203 5.29 22.34 -13.11
N ALA A 204 4.54 22.50 -12.02
CA ALA A 204 4.26 21.39 -11.12
C ALA A 204 3.39 20.34 -11.84
N ILE A 205 3.85 19.09 -11.83
CA ILE A 205 3.19 17.96 -12.47
C ILE A 205 2.59 17.08 -11.38
N LYS A 206 1.30 16.76 -11.48
CA LYS A 206 0.63 15.79 -10.61
C LYS A 206 0.25 14.59 -11.46
N THR A 207 0.84 13.45 -11.18
CA THR A 207 0.63 12.22 -11.97
C THR A 207 0.30 11.05 -11.05
N THR A 208 -0.75 10.34 -11.40
CA THR A 208 -1.10 9.07 -10.78
C THR A 208 -0.68 7.93 -11.69
N ILE A 209 0.11 7.00 -11.17
CA ILE A 209 0.68 5.88 -11.93
C ILE A 209 -0.17 4.63 -11.66
N LYS A 210 -0.54 3.93 -12.73
CA LYS A 210 -1.29 2.68 -12.63
C LYS A 210 -0.43 1.56 -12.07
N VAL A 211 -0.99 0.86 -11.10
CA VAL A 211 -0.50 -0.42 -10.57
C VAL A 211 -1.03 -1.55 -11.47
N LYS A 212 -0.26 -2.60 -11.69
CA LYS A 212 -0.63 -3.76 -12.52
C LYS A 212 -0.65 -5.03 -11.69
#